data_e695eb268b59196393b80f30d4907070
#
_entry.id   e695eb268b59196393b80f30d4907070
#
_cell.length_a   1.000
_cell.length_b   1.000
_cell.length_c   1.000
_cell.angle_alpha   90.00
_cell.angle_beta   90.00
_cell.angle_gamma   90.00
#
_symmetry.space_group_name_H-M   'P 1'
#
loop_
_entity.id
_entity.type
_entity.pdbx_description
1 polymer ?
#
loop_
_entity_poly.entity_id
_entity_poly.type
_entity_poly.pdbx_seq_one_letter_code
_entity_poly.pdbx_strand_id
1 'polypeptide(L)'
;LGPIPESCTVRASVDQLAVIDCADVFLTHCGMNSASEGLWHGLPLVLYPQTPEQHGVANRVAALGAGVPLTDPSADGIRRAVKTALTDPAYRENAQKLAGGFHRCGGAVEAADAIEHAAN
;
A
#
# COMPACT_ATOMS: atom_id res chain seq x y z
N LEU A 1 2.03 22.53 7.99
CA LEU A 1 2.76 21.39 8.58
C LEU A 1 3.63 21.87 9.72
N GLY A 2 3.69 21.11 10.81
CA GLY A 2 4.59 21.38 11.90
C GLY A 2 6.05 21.08 11.54
N PRO A 3 6.97 21.14 12.52
CA PRO A 3 8.36 20.80 12.27
C PRO A 3 8.48 19.39 11.69
N ILE A 4 9.33 19.25 10.67
CA ILE A 4 9.55 17.98 9.99
C ILE A 4 10.81 17.34 10.58
N PRO A 5 10.75 16.09 11.10
CA PRO A 5 11.93 15.39 11.58
C PRO A 5 12.97 15.24 10.46
N GLU A 6 14.25 15.20 10.82
CA GLU A 6 15.33 15.02 9.85
C GLU A 6 15.20 13.71 9.07
N SER A 7 14.58 12.69 9.69
CA SER A 7 14.35 11.40 9.04
C SER A 7 13.27 11.44 7.95
N CYS A 8 12.52 12.55 7.84
CA CYS A 8 11.45 12.71 6.86
C CYS A 8 11.89 13.62 5.72
N THR A 9 11.57 13.23 4.51
CA THR A 9 11.79 14.05 3.31
C THR A 9 10.43 14.46 2.75
N VAL A 10 10.24 15.77 2.57
CA VAL A 10 9.00 16.32 2.01
C VAL A 10 9.30 16.97 0.67
N ARG A 11 8.55 16.58 -0.36
CA ARG A 11 8.66 17.12 -1.72
C ARG A 11 7.27 17.52 -2.21
N ALA A 12 7.21 18.55 -3.02
CA ALA A 12 5.97 18.95 -3.69
C ALA A 12 5.55 17.92 -4.75
N SER A 13 6.53 17.27 -5.36
CA SER A 13 6.31 16.25 -6.37
C SER A 13 7.49 15.27 -6.33
N VAL A 14 7.20 13.98 -6.50
CA VAL A 14 8.22 12.92 -6.55
C VAL A 14 7.89 11.94 -7.67
N ASP A 15 8.91 11.23 -8.15
CA ASP A 15 8.71 10.05 -8.98
C ASP A 15 8.26 8.91 -8.07
N GLN A 16 6.96 8.64 -8.03
CA GLN A 16 6.37 7.66 -7.13
C GLN A 16 6.95 6.25 -7.35
N LEU A 17 7.15 5.85 -8.59
CA LEU A 17 7.69 4.52 -8.89
C LEU A 17 9.12 4.37 -8.37
N ALA A 18 9.95 5.41 -8.52
CA ALA A 18 11.32 5.38 -8.02
C ALA A 18 11.35 5.31 -6.48
N VAL A 19 10.46 6.03 -5.81
CA VAL A 19 10.36 6.00 -4.35
C VAL A 19 9.87 4.63 -3.86
N ILE A 20 8.84 4.09 -4.50
CA ILE A 20 8.28 2.77 -4.16
C ILE A 20 9.33 1.68 -4.31
N ASP A 21 10.18 1.77 -5.33
CA ASP A 21 11.22 0.78 -5.61
C ASP A 21 12.20 0.61 -4.45
N CYS A 22 12.41 1.64 -3.63
CA CYS A 22 13.30 1.58 -2.47
C CYS A 22 12.57 1.65 -1.12
N ALA A 23 11.25 1.57 -1.11
CA ALA A 23 10.47 1.63 0.12
C ALA A 23 10.29 0.25 0.75
N ASP A 24 10.00 0.22 2.05
CA ASP A 24 9.71 -1.00 2.80
C ASP A 24 8.22 -1.16 3.12
N VAL A 25 7.49 -0.06 3.12
CA VAL A 25 6.05 -0.02 3.36
C VAL A 25 5.48 1.22 2.68
N PHE A 26 4.22 1.15 2.26
CA PHE A 26 3.55 2.25 1.57
C PHE A 26 2.22 2.58 2.24
N LEU A 27 2.11 3.80 2.77
CA LEU A 27 0.85 4.32 3.31
C LEU A 27 0.09 4.98 2.16
N THR A 28 -1.14 4.56 1.91
CA THR A 28 -1.90 5.02 0.75
C THR A 28 -3.38 5.21 1.08
N HIS A 29 -4.03 6.13 0.35
CA HIS A 29 -5.49 6.28 0.36
C HIS A 29 -6.20 5.12 -0.37
N CYS A 30 -5.46 4.19 -0.94
CA CYS A 30 -6.00 3.03 -1.65
C CYS A 30 -6.67 3.37 -2.99
N GLY A 31 -6.19 4.42 -3.66
CA GLY A 31 -6.52 4.60 -5.08
C GLY A 31 -6.00 3.41 -5.87
N MET A 32 -6.75 2.96 -6.88
CA MET A 32 -6.43 1.72 -7.60
C MET A 32 -5.00 1.71 -8.15
N ASN A 33 -4.57 2.82 -8.77
CA ASN A 33 -3.24 2.89 -9.36
C ASN A 33 -2.14 2.83 -8.30
N SER A 34 -2.27 3.58 -7.21
CA SER A 34 -1.27 3.59 -6.14
C SER A 34 -1.19 2.25 -5.43
N ALA A 35 -2.33 1.64 -5.13
CA ALA A 35 -2.36 0.31 -4.50
C ALA A 35 -1.73 -0.73 -5.41
N SER A 36 -2.05 -0.71 -6.70
CA SER A 36 -1.49 -1.65 -7.69
C SER A 36 0.02 -1.48 -7.83
N GLU A 37 0.51 -0.24 -7.85
CA GLU A 37 1.94 0.04 -7.94
C GLU A 37 2.68 -0.48 -6.72
N GLY A 38 2.15 -0.24 -5.51
CA GLY A 38 2.75 -0.74 -4.28
C GLY A 38 2.80 -2.27 -4.25
N LEU A 39 1.71 -2.92 -4.59
CA LEU A 39 1.64 -4.38 -4.61
C LEU A 39 2.48 -4.99 -5.74
N TRP A 40 2.58 -4.31 -6.89
CA TRP A 40 3.46 -4.74 -7.97
C TRP A 40 4.91 -4.89 -7.50
N HIS A 41 5.35 -4.00 -6.61
CA HIS A 41 6.69 -4.03 -6.02
C HIS A 41 6.79 -4.92 -4.78
N GLY A 42 5.71 -5.59 -4.40
CA GLY A 42 5.71 -6.49 -3.25
C GLY A 42 5.76 -5.77 -1.91
N LEU A 43 5.28 -4.53 -1.85
CA LEU A 43 5.27 -3.75 -0.62
C LEU A 43 4.00 -4.02 0.20
N PRO A 44 4.13 -4.25 1.50
CA PRO A 44 2.97 -4.21 2.38
C PRO A 44 2.43 -2.78 2.46
N LEU A 45 1.12 -2.66 2.48
CA LEU A 45 0.45 -1.36 2.50
C LEU A 45 -0.10 -1.03 3.88
N VAL A 46 -0.13 0.25 4.23
CA VAL A 46 -0.97 0.78 5.30
C VAL A 46 -2.12 1.51 4.63
N LEU A 47 -3.35 1.12 4.98
CA LEU A 47 -4.54 1.44 4.22
C LEU A 47 -5.35 2.53 4.93
N TYR A 48 -5.49 3.70 4.28
CA TYR A 48 -6.27 4.81 4.79
C TYR A 48 -7.23 5.35 3.72
N PRO A 49 -8.29 4.59 3.39
CA PRO A 49 -9.22 4.97 2.34
C PRO A 49 -10.08 6.17 2.75
N GLN A 50 -10.44 7.01 1.77
CA GLN A 50 -11.21 8.23 1.98
C GLN A 50 -12.55 8.22 1.24
N THR A 51 -12.71 7.38 0.21
CA THR A 51 -13.91 7.30 -0.61
C THR A 51 -14.45 5.88 -0.62
N PRO A 52 -15.74 5.65 -0.97
CA PRO A 52 -16.29 4.29 -1.06
C PRO A 52 -15.47 3.38 -1.99
N GLU A 53 -15.01 3.92 -3.11
CA GLU A 53 -14.18 3.20 -4.07
C GLU A 53 -12.85 2.77 -3.45
N GLN A 54 -12.21 3.69 -2.72
CA GLN A 54 -10.97 3.40 -2.00
C GLN A 54 -11.19 2.39 -0.88
N HIS A 55 -12.33 2.44 -0.19
CA HIS A 55 -12.68 1.44 0.83
C HIS A 55 -12.80 0.04 0.22
N GLY A 56 -13.34 -0.08 -0.98
CA GLY A 56 -13.42 -1.36 -1.68
C GLY A 56 -12.04 -1.95 -1.95
N VAL A 57 -11.13 -1.14 -2.44
CA VAL A 57 -9.74 -1.56 -2.68
C VAL A 57 -9.06 -1.94 -1.36
N ALA A 58 -9.19 -1.10 -0.34
CA ALA A 58 -8.58 -1.33 0.97
C ALA A 58 -9.08 -2.63 1.60
N ASN A 59 -10.38 -2.87 1.55
CA ASN A 59 -10.98 -4.09 2.11
C ASN A 59 -10.44 -5.33 1.41
N ARG A 60 -10.27 -5.27 0.10
CA ARG A 60 -9.73 -6.40 -0.65
C ARG A 60 -8.27 -6.67 -0.33
N VAL A 61 -7.45 -5.61 -0.27
CA VAL A 61 -6.02 -5.75 0.09
C VAL A 61 -5.89 -6.31 1.51
N ALA A 62 -6.69 -5.82 2.45
CA ALA A 62 -6.70 -6.34 3.82
C ALA A 62 -7.12 -7.83 3.86
N ALA A 63 -8.13 -8.22 3.08
CA ALA A 63 -8.57 -9.60 3.00
C ALA A 63 -7.48 -10.52 2.42
N LEU A 64 -6.65 -10.00 1.51
CA LEU A 64 -5.51 -10.74 0.96
C LEU A 64 -4.31 -10.78 1.90
N GLY A 65 -4.38 -10.09 3.03
CA GLY A 65 -3.32 -10.09 4.03
C GLY A 65 -2.10 -9.27 3.66
N ALA A 66 -2.23 -8.33 2.71
CA ALA A 66 -1.12 -7.52 2.22
C ALA A 66 -1.16 -6.08 2.73
N GLY A 67 -2.11 -5.74 3.57
CA GLY A 67 -2.24 -4.39 4.09
C GLY A 67 -2.83 -4.33 5.49
N VAL A 68 -2.38 -3.34 6.25
CA VAL A 68 -2.85 -3.06 7.60
C VAL A 68 -3.82 -1.88 7.54
N PRO A 69 -5.09 -2.06 7.92
CA PRO A 69 -6.03 -0.94 7.98
C PRO A 69 -5.59 0.08 9.04
N LEU A 70 -5.54 1.35 8.66
CA LEU A 70 -5.25 2.44 9.58
C LEU A 70 -6.57 2.91 10.20
N THR A 71 -6.79 2.58 11.48
CA THR A 71 -8.00 2.94 12.19
C THR A 71 -7.87 4.23 12.99
N ASP A 72 -6.64 4.60 13.33
CA ASP A 72 -6.31 5.80 14.08
C ASP A 72 -5.28 6.62 13.32
N PRO A 73 -5.68 7.76 12.69
CA PRO A 73 -4.77 8.57 11.89
C PRO A 73 -3.84 9.47 12.69
N SER A 74 -3.82 9.35 14.02
CA SER A 74 -2.85 10.05 14.85
C SER A 74 -1.42 9.56 14.55
N ALA A 75 -0.42 10.32 14.99
CA ALA A 75 0.98 9.92 14.83
C ALA A 75 1.25 8.54 15.46
N ASP A 76 0.68 8.28 16.63
CA ASP A 76 0.83 6.98 17.29
C ASP A 76 0.14 5.85 16.52
N GLY A 77 -1.06 6.10 15.98
CA GLY A 77 -1.79 5.13 15.18
C GLY A 77 -1.04 4.77 13.90
N ILE A 78 -0.49 5.77 13.21
CA ILE A 78 0.32 5.57 12.01
C ILE A 78 1.58 4.77 12.37
N ARG A 79 2.26 5.12 13.45
CA ARG A 79 3.46 4.41 13.89
C ARG A 79 3.17 2.94 14.17
N ARG A 80 2.06 2.64 14.87
CA ARG A 80 1.66 1.25 15.16
C ARG A 80 1.35 0.48 13.88
N ALA A 81 0.63 1.07 12.94
CA ALA A 81 0.27 0.42 11.68
C ALA A 81 1.52 0.13 10.83
N VAL A 82 2.41 1.09 10.70
CA VAL A 82 3.69 0.93 9.99
C VAL A 82 4.53 -0.14 10.65
N LYS A 83 4.64 -0.12 11.97
CA LYS A 83 5.40 -1.13 12.72
C LYS A 83 4.84 -2.52 12.49
N THR A 84 3.52 -2.68 12.51
CA THR A 84 2.87 -3.97 12.25
C THR A 84 3.22 -4.46 10.84
N ALA A 85 3.10 -3.60 9.83
CA ALA A 85 3.40 -3.95 8.45
C ALA A 85 4.88 -4.36 8.27
N LEU A 86 5.79 -3.73 9.01
CA LEU A 86 7.22 -4.01 8.90
C LEU A 86 7.66 -5.24 9.68
N THR A 87 7.05 -5.50 10.85
CA THR A 87 7.53 -6.54 11.77
C THR A 87 6.80 -7.87 11.62
N ASP A 88 5.57 -7.86 11.10
CA ASP A 88 4.85 -9.11 10.85
C ASP A 88 5.18 -9.57 9.41
N PRO A 89 5.93 -10.67 9.24
CA PRO A 89 6.39 -11.09 7.92
C PRO A 89 5.25 -11.49 6.98
N ALA A 90 4.07 -11.81 7.51
CA ALA A 90 2.94 -12.24 6.69
C ALA A 90 2.52 -11.17 5.68
N TYR A 91 2.57 -9.89 6.05
CA TYR A 91 2.18 -8.80 5.16
C TYR A 91 3.09 -8.71 3.94
N ARG A 92 4.40 -8.76 4.17
CA ARG A 92 5.37 -8.73 3.07
C ARG A 92 5.28 -10.00 2.21
N GLU A 93 5.15 -11.16 2.83
CA GLU A 93 5.03 -12.43 2.11
C GLU A 93 3.80 -12.42 1.20
N ASN A 94 2.65 -11.98 1.71
CA ASN A 94 1.43 -11.90 0.93
C ASN A 94 1.54 -10.86 -0.18
N ALA A 95 2.14 -9.69 0.10
CA ALA A 95 2.37 -8.68 -0.92
C ALA A 95 3.29 -9.20 -2.04
N GLN A 96 4.32 -9.96 -1.69
CA GLN A 96 5.24 -10.56 -2.67
C GLN A 96 4.53 -11.63 -3.52
N LYS A 97 3.64 -12.41 -2.94
CA LYS A 97 2.82 -13.38 -3.70
C LYS A 97 1.93 -12.68 -4.70
N LEU A 98 1.31 -11.57 -4.30
CA LEU A 98 0.49 -10.77 -5.21
C LEU A 98 1.34 -10.15 -6.32
N ALA A 99 2.52 -9.63 -5.99
CA ALA A 99 3.46 -9.09 -6.98
C ALA A 99 3.80 -10.16 -8.03
N GLY A 100 4.10 -11.38 -7.60
CA GLY A 100 4.37 -12.51 -8.49
C GLY A 100 3.20 -12.78 -9.43
N GLY A 101 1.97 -12.76 -8.91
CA GLY A 101 0.76 -12.92 -9.70
C GLY A 101 0.58 -11.79 -10.73
N PHE A 102 0.78 -10.56 -10.33
CA PHE A 102 0.67 -9.40 -11.21
C PHE A 102 1.71 -9.43 -12.33
N HIS A 103 2.95 -9.81 -12.02
CA HIS A 103 4.01 -9.94 -13.02
C HIS A 103 3.67 -11.02 -14.07
N ARG A 104 3.00 -12.09 -13.65
CA ARG A 104 2.53 -13.12 -14.58
C ARG A 104 1.38 -12.62 -15.47
N CYS A 105 0.59 -11.65 -14.98
CA CYS A 105 -0.52 -11.07 -15.75
C CYS A 105 -0.10 -9.99 -16.73
N GLY A 106 1.16 -9.54 -16.72
CA GLY A 106 1.72 -8.67 -17.74
C GLY A 106 1.95 -7.23 -17.36
N GLY A 107 1.17 -6.58 -16.52
CA GLY A 107 1.43 -5.19 -16.20
C GLY A 107 0.53 -4.58 -15.15
N ALA A 108 0.82 -3.32 -14.79
CA ALA A 108 0.09 -2.62 -13.73
C ALA A 108 -1.39 -2.43 -14.06
N VAL A 109 -1.75 -2.29 -15.34
CA VAL A 109 -3.15 -2.16 -15.77
C VAL A 109 -3.89 -3.47 -15.50
N GLU A 110 -3.31 -4.59 -15.89
CA GLU A 110 -3.88 -5.91 -15.62
C GLU A 110 -3.93 -6.20 -14.12
N ALA A 111 -2.94 -5.73 -13.36
CA ALA A 111 -2.94 -5.85 -11.92
C ALA A 111 -4.11 -5.07 -11.29
N ALA A 112 -4.37 -3.85 -11.76
CA ALA A 112 -5.50 -3.05 -11.31
C ALA A 112 -6.83 -3.74 -11.62
N ASP A 113 -6.98 -4.28 -12.82
CA ASP A 113 -8.17 -5.03 -13.22
C ASP A 113 -8.37 -6.27 -12.35
N ALA A 114 -7.29 -6.99 -12.03
CA ALA A 114 -7.36 -8.17 -11.17
C ALA A 114 -7.84 -7.81 -9.76
N ILE A 115 -7.36 -6.71 -9.19
CA ILE A 115 -7.81 -6.24 -7.88
C ILE A 115 -9.29 -5.84 -7.94
N GLU A 116 -9.69 -5.12 -8.97
CA GLU A 116 -11.07 -4.68 -9.14
C GLU A 116 -12.03 -5.86 -9.27
N HIS A 117 -11.70 -6.85 -10.09
CA HIS A 117 -12.50 -8.07 -10.23
C HIS A 117 -12.59 -8.85 -8.93
N ALA A 118 -11.48 -8.93 -8.19
CA ALA A 118 -11.46 -9.63 -6.91
C ALA A 118 -12.29 -8.90 -5.84
N ALA A 119 -12.41 -7.56 -5.92
CA ALA A 119 -13.19 -6.76 -4.99
C ALA A 119 -14.71 -6.86 -5.24
N ASN A 120 -15.10 -7.24 -6.44
CA ASN A 120 -16.49 -7.45 -6.81
C ASN A 120 -16.92 -8.87 -6.46
#